data_978f33aa569c32f8661dec483c96f836
#
_entry.id   978f33aa569c32f8661dec483c96f836
#
_cell.length_a   1.000
_cell.length_b   1.000
_cell.length_c   1.000
_cell.angle_alpha   90.00
_cell.angle_beta   90.00
_cell.angle_gamma   90.00
#
_symmetry.space_group_name_H-M   'P 1'
#
loop_
_entity.id
_entity.type
_entity.pdbx_description
1 polymer ?
#
loop_
_entity_poly.entity_id
_entity_poly.type
_entity_poly.pdbx_seq_one_letter_code
_entity_poly.pdbx_strand_id
1 'polypeptide(L)'
;MNLMTVDLEDYFCDLPFSSWSNYPSRVVQTTETIIELLTKYNVTATFFTLGYIADKYPELIEKIVSLGHEIASHSYSHFDLRKINKNILEDEIKKSITSLEKISGEKIYGFRAPFFSISRDNLDSFDIIKKYFKYDSSIFPVKTPLYGISNAPRFPYKFSSESPLENNPNGELLEIPPATLKIPLYGNLPIAGGFYLRFLPLSLIKYGINKLNKIEQPAMFYIHPKDLDVNMPKIDSYSWNYYYNLKNGKNKFESILKNFKFSSVRDAYSF
;
A
#
# COMPACT_ATOMS: atom_id res chain seq x y z
N MET A 1 -3.79 14.59 -10.39
CA MET A 1 -4.61 13.45 -9.91
C MET A 1 -3.87 12.82 -8.74
N ASN A 2 -4.55 12.49 -7.62
CA ASN A 2 -3.94 11.73 -6.53
C ASN A 2 -4.06 10.23 -6.79
N LEU A 3 -3.34 9.41 -6.01
CA LEU A 3 -3.33 7.96 -6.15
C LEU A 3 -3.98 7.31 -4.93
N MET A 4 -4.95 6.42 -5.16
CA MET A 4 -5.58 5.64 -4.11
C MET A 4 -5.07 4.21 -4.16
N THR A 5 -4.60 3.71 -3.03
CA THR A 5 -4.12 2.34 -2.93
C THR A 5 -4.70 1.64 -1.69
N VAL A 6 -4.85 0.33 -1.79
CA VAL A 6 -5.34 -0.53 -0.72
C VAL A 6 -4.36 -1.68 -0.57
N ASP A 7 -3.82 -1.88 0.63
CA ASP A 7 -3.04 -3.07 0.93
C ASP A 7 -4.03 -4.17 1.34
N LEU A 8 -4.31 -5.08 0.39
CA LEU A 8 -5.35 -6.11 0.52
C LEU A 8 -4.81 -7.29 1.33
N GLU A 9 -4.97 -7.17 2.62
CA GLU A 9 -4.57 -8.12 3.63
C GLU A 9 -5.62 -8.24 4.74
N ASP A 10 -5.60 -9.37 5.46
CA ASP A 10 -6.48 -9.54 6.63
C ASP A 10 -5.83 -8.94 7.89
N TYR A 11 -6.62 -8.69 8.93
CA TYR A 11 -6.16 -8.07 10.17
C TYR A 11 -5.06 -8.86 10.90
N PHE A 12 -4.93 -10.16 10.62
CA PHE A 12 -3.94 -11.05 11.22
C PHE A 12 -2.66 -11.24 10.37
N CYS A 13 -2.58 -10.61 9.19
CA CYS A 13 -1.44 -10.84 8.28
C CYS A 13 -0.10 -10.30 8.79
N ASP A 14 -0.12 -9.49 9.85
CA ASP A 14 1.10 -9.07 10.56
C ASP A 14 1.68 -10.15 11.50
N LEU A 15 0.96 -11.27 11.68
CA LEU A 15 1.42 -12.45 12.43
C LEU A 15 2.20 -13.41 11.51
N PRO A 16 2.96 -14.37 12.08
CA PRO A 16 3.61 -15.40 11.29
C PRO A 16 2.62 -16.16 10.40
N PHE A 17 2.96 -16.36 9.14
CA PHE A 17 2.10 -17.01 8.13
C PHE A 17 1.53 -18.35 8.59
N SER A 18 2.32 -19.16 9.31
CA SER A 18 1.90 -20.46 9.85
C SER A 18 0.75 -20.37 10.86
N SER A 19 0.48 -19.20 11.43
CA SER A 19 -0.59 -19.01 12.42
C SER A 19 -1.91 -18.51 11.82
N TRP A 20 -1.94 -18.10 10.56
CA TRP A 20 -3.09 -17.44 9.96
C TRP A 20 -4.37 -18.29 9.95
N SER A 21 -4.22 -19.61 9.82
CA SER A 21 -5.36 -20.55 9.87
C SER A 21 -6.12 -20.54 11.21
N ASN A 22 -5.51 -19.99 12.27
CA ASN A 22 -6.13 -19.92 13.61
C ASN A 22 -7.09 -18.73 13.76
N TYR A 23 -7.15 -17.84 12.76
CA TYR A 23 -7.93 -16.61 12.84
C TYR A 23 -9.05 -16.61 11.81
N PRO A 24 -10.30 -16.24 12.21
CA PRO A 24 -11.38 -16.07 11.25
C PRO A 24 -11.11 -14.88 10.35
N SER A 25 -11.18 -15.10 9.04
CA SER A 25 -10.97 -14.03 8.07
C SER A 25 -12.08 -12.99 8.08
N ARG A 26 -11.71 -11.74 7.87
CA ARG A 26 -12.61 -10.59 7.74
C ARG A 26 -12.36 -9.81 6.45
N VAL A 27 -11.35 -10.20 5.67
CA VAL A 27 -10.90 -9.45 4.49
C VAL A 27 -12.01 -9.19 3.47
N VAL A 28 -12.87 -10.18 3.19
CA VAL A 28 -13.96 -10.02 2.22
C VAL A 28 -14.92 -8.92 2.66
N GLN A 29 -15.52 -9.05 3.84
CA GLN A 29 -16.53 -8.08 4.32
C GLN A 29 -15.97 -6.68 4.54
N THR A 30 -14.70 -6.56 4.95
CA THR A 30 -14.07 -5.25 5.18
C THR A 30 -13.64 -4.60 3.87
N THR A 31 -13.22 -5.38 2.88
CA THR A 31 -12.91 -4.88 1.53
C THR A 31 -14.18 -4.42 0.81
N GLU A 32 -15.33 -5.10 1.01
CA GLU A 32 -16.62 -4.65 0.47
C GLU A 32 -16.94 -3.21 0.89
N THR A 33 -16.68 -2.86 2.14
CA THR A 33 -16.88 -1.47 2.63
C THR A 33 -16.00 -0.47 1.87
N ILE A 34 -14.77 -0.85 1.52
CA ILE A 34 -13.87 0.00 0.70
C ILE A 34 -14.41 0.13 -0.72
N ILE A 35 -14.78 -0.98 -1.35
CA ILE A 35 -15.31 -1.02 -2.72
C ILE A 35 -16.58 -0.16 -2.83
N GLU A 36 -17.51 -0.29 -1.88
CA GLU A 36 -18.72 0.53 -1.84
C GLU A 36 -18.41 2.05 -1.82
N LEU A 37 -17.42 2.46 -1.03
CA LEU A 37 -17.01 3.86 -0.95
C LEU A 37 -16.29 4.31 -2.25
N LEU A 38 -15.40 3.50 -2.81
CA LEU A 38 -14.72 3.81 -4.05
C LEU A 38 -15.74 3.97 -5.21
N THR A 39 -16.69 3.03 -5.32
CA THR A 39 -17.77 3.09 -6.31
C THR A 39 -18.64 4.33 -6.13
N LYS A 40 -19.05 4.63 -4.88
CA LYS A 40 -19.87 5.81 -4.53
C LYS A 40 -19.24 7.12 -5.02
N TYR A 41 -17.92 7.23 -4.95
CA TYR A 41 -17.19 8.44 -5.33
C TYR A 41 -16.53 8.37 -6.71
N ASN A 42 -16.82 7.30 -7.49
CA ASN A 42 -16.25 7.06 -8.81
C ASN A 42 -14.72 7.15 -8.82
N VAL A 43 -14.09 6.41 -7.91
CA VAL A 43 -12.64 6.34 -7.72
C VAL A 43 -12.15 4.95 -8.09
N THR A 44 -11.19 4.85 -9.01
CA THR A 44 -10.38 3.65 -9.20
C THR A 44 -9.21 3.64 -8.22
N ALA A 45 -8.78 2.44 -7.81
CA ALA A 45 -7.69 2.26 -6.85
C ALA A 45 -6.79 1.10 -7.29
N THR A 46 -5.56 1.10 -6.79
CA THR A 46 -4.63 -0.03 -6.90
C THR A 46 -4.71 -0.87 -5.62
N PHE A 47 -5.00 -2.15 -5.76
CA PHE A 47 -5.01 -3.10 -4.65
C PHE A 47 -3.69 -3.88 -4.65
N PHE A 48 -2.78 -3.52 -3.75
CA PHE A 48 -1.59 -4.32 -3.46
C PHE A 48 -2.03 -5.55 -2.68
N THR A 49 -2.07 -6.68 -3.36
CA THR A 49 -2.78 -7.88 -2.93
C THR A 49 -1.80 -8.99 -2.57
N LEU A 50 -2.00 -9.64 -1.43
CA LEU A 50 -1.28 -10.86 -1.09
C LEU A 50 -1.73 -12.01 -2.00
N GLY A 51 -0.77 -12.76 -2.57
CA GLY A 51 -1.09 -13.94 -3.37
C GLY A 51 -1.93 -14.97 -2.59
N TYR A 52 -1.68 -15.11 -1.29
CA TYR A 52 -2.50 -15.93 -0.38
C TYR A 52 -3.98 -15.51 -0.35
N ILE A 53 -4.26 -14.21 -0.33
CA ILE A 53 -5.65 -13.70 -0.34
C ILE A 53 -6.31 -14.00 -1.68
N ALA A 54 -5.58 -13.86 -2.79
CA ALA A 54 -6.08 -14.20 -4.11
C ALA A 54 -6.45 -15.70 -4.22
N ASP A 55 -5.56 -16.59 -3.81
CA ASP A 55 -5.83 -18.03 -3.84
C ASP A 55 -7.01 -18.44 -2.95
N LYS A 56 -7.19 -17.76 -1.82
CA LYS A 56 -8.22 -18.10 -0.84
C LYS A 56 -9.59 -17.49 -1.17
N TYR A 57 -9.61 -16.34 -1.82
CA TYR A 57 -10.83 -15.57 -2.12
C TYR A 57 -10.81 -15.05 -3.57
N PRO A 58 -10.76 -15.95 -4.58
CA PRO A 58 -10.67 -15.56 -5.99
C PRO A 58 -11.81 -14.65 -6.43
N GLU A 59 -13.03 -14.88 -5.95
CA GLU A 59 -14.21 -14.07 -6.31
C GLU A 59 -14.08 -12.62 -5.85
N LEU A 60 -13.34 -12.37 -4.76
CA LEU A 60 -13.06 -11.00 -4.32
C LEU A 60 -12.15 -10.28 -5.32
N ILE A 61 -11.14 -10.96 -5.84
CA ILE A 61 -10.20 -10.40 -6.83
C ILE A 61 -10.90 -10.14 -8.15
N GLU A 62 -11.68 -11.11 -8.64
CA GLU A 62 -12.50 -10.96 -9.85
C GLU A 62 -13.45 -9.75 -9.74
N LYS A 63 -14.09 -9.58 -8.58
CA LYS A 63 -14.95 -8.44 -8.32
C LYS A 63 -14.18 -7.12 -8.36
N ILE A 64 -13.01 -7.02 -7.72
CA ILE A 64 -12.17 -5.83 -7.73
C ILE A 64 -11.81 -5.46 -9.17
N VAL A 65 -11.37 -6.41 -9.98
CA VAL A 65 -11.03 -6.21 -11.40
C VAL A 65 -12.24 -5.78 -12.21
N SER A 66 -13.39 -6.45 -12.03
CA SER A 66 -14.63 -6.14 -12.78
C SER A 66 -15.14 -4.72 -12.56
N LEU A 67 -14.76 -4.09 -11.44
CA LEU A 67 -15.07 -2.70 -11.12
C LEU A 67 -14.01 -1.70 -11.63
N GLY A 68 -13.02 -2.18 -12.43
CA GLY A 68 -11.99 -1.35 -13.05
C GLY A 68 -10.82 -1.00 -12.12
N HIS A 69 -10.71 -1.61 -10.95
CA HIS A 69 -9.56 -1.40 -10.08
C HIS A 69 -8.34 -2.19 -10.59
N GLU A 70 -7.16 -1.74 -10.22
CA GLU A 70 -5.89 -2.39 -10.53
C GLU A 70 -5.52 -3.39 -9.43
N ILE A 71 -4.98 -4.55 -9.83
CA ILE A 71 -4.30 -5.50 -8.92
C ILE A 71 -2.80 -5.32 -9.05
N ALA A 72 -2.12 -5.20 -7.91
CA ALA A 72 -0.67 -5.17 -7.78
C ALA A 72 -0.22 -6.17 -6.71
N SER A 73 1.07 -6.52 -6.68
CA SER A 73 1.59 -7.52 -5.75
C SER A 73 1.97 -6.92 -4.39
N HIS A 74 1.57 -7.61 -3.31
CA HIS A 74 2.03 -7.35 -1.94
C HIS A 74 2.80 -8.55 -1.35
N SER A 75 3.58 -9.27 -2.19
CA SER A 75 4.15 -10.60 -1.94
C SER A 75 3.06 -11.69 -1.85
N TYR A 76 3.45 -12.92 -1.52
CA TYR A 76 2.49 -14.00 -1.33
C TYR A 76 2.02 -14.12 0.12
N SER A 77 2.94 -14.14 1.10
CA SER A 77 2.70 -14.47 2.50
C SER A 77 3.11 -13.38 3.49
N HIS A 78 3.18 -12.12 3.04
CA HIS A 78 3.43 -10.93 3.88
C HIS A 78 4.75 -10.99 4.66
N PHE A 79 5.84 -11.48 4.03
CA PHE A 79 7.15 -11.50 4.67
C PHE A 79 7.78 -10.11 4.80
N ASP A 80 8.39 -9.88 5.95
CA ASP A 80 9.29 -8.74 6.15
C ASP A 80 10.59 -8.96 5.36
N LEU A 81 10.85 -8.14 4.35
CA LEU A 81 12.00 -8.27 3.45
C LEU A 81 13.35 -8.15 4.18
N ARG A 82 13.38 -7.54 5.36
CA ARG A 82 14.58 -7.45 6.20
C ARG A 82 14.98 -8.81 6.81
N LYS A 83 14.08 -9.80 6.77
CA LYS A 83 14.25 -11.11 7.41
C LYS A 83 14.41 -12.25 6.42
N ILE A 84 14.40 -11.97 5.13
CA ILE A 84 14.52 -12.97 4.07
C ILE A 84 15.68 -12.65 3.13
N ASN A 85 16.20 -13.65 2.46
CA ASN A 85 17.21 -13.49 1.43
C ASN A 85 16.58 -13.28 0.03
N LYS A 86 17.40 -12.93 -0.96
CA LYS A 86 16.94 -12.65 -2.33
C LYS A 86 16.24 -13.85 -3.00
N ASN A 87 16.64 -15.09 -2.71
CA ASN A 87 16.00 -16.27 -3.31
C ASN A 87 14.58 -16.43 -2.78
N ILE A 88 14.36 -16.28 -1.47
CA ILE A 88 13.03 -16.32 -0.85
C ILE A 88 12.18 -15.16 -1.37
N LEU A 89 12.74 -13.96 -1.51
CA LEU A 89 12.02 -12.82 -2.08
C LEU A 89 11.57 -13.12 -3.52
N GLU A 90 12.45 -13.68 -4.35
CA GLU A 90 12.13 -14.01 -5.74
C GLU A 90 11.03 -15.08 -5.83
N ASP A 91 11.07 -16.10 -4.97
CA ASP A 91 10.04 -17.14 -4.90
C ASP A 91 8.68 -16.57 -4.43
N GLU A 92 8.67 -15.70 -3.43
CA GLU A 92 7.46 -14.99 -2.96
C GLU A 92 6.84 -14.13 -4.07
N ILE A 93 7.67 -13.40 -4.83
CA ILE A 93 7.23 -12.58 -5.96
C ILE A 93 6.64 -13.46 -7.06
N LYS A 94 7.34 -14.52 -7.49
CA LYS A 94 6.87 -15.43 -8.54
C LYS A 94 5.55 -16.09 -8.15
N LYS A 95 5.45 -16.57 -6.92
CA LYS A 95 4.24 -17.19 -6.40
C LYS A 95 3.07 -16.20 -6.37
N SER A 96 3.31 -14.98 -5.90
CA SER A 96 2.30 -13.91 -5.88
C SER A 96 1.82 -13.59 -7.30
N ILE A 97 2.72 -13.33 -8.25
CA ILE A 97 2.38 -13.02 -9.63
C ILE A 97 1.54 -14.16 -10.25
N THR A 98 1.99 -15.42 -10.06
CA THR A 98 1.27 -16.58 -10.61
C THR A 98 -0.18 -16.64 -10.12
N SER A 99 -0.40 -16.45 -8.81
CA SER A 99 -1.76 -16.44 -8.24
C SER A 99 -2.58 -15.26 -8.74
N LEU A 100 -2.00 -14.05 -8.71
CA LEU A 100 -2.70 -12.82 -9.07
C LEU A 100 -3.06 -12.78 -10.56
N GLU A 101 -2.12 -13.08 -11.47
CA GLU A 101 -2.39 -13.08 -12.92
C GLU A 101 -3.39 -14.15 -13.34
N LYS A 102 -3.33 -15.34 -12.71
CA LYS A 102 -4.27 -16.43 -12.97
C LYS A 102 -5.71 -16.02 -12.66
N ILE A 103 -5.94 -15.28 -11.57
CA ILE A 103 -7.28 -14.95 -11.09
C ILE A 103 -7.77 -13.63 -11.71
N SER A 104 -6.91 -12.60 -11.76
CA SER A 104 -7.28 -11.30 -12.35
C SER A 104 -7.42 -11.33 -13.87
N GLY A 105 -6.72 -12.26 -14.55
CA GLY A 105 -6.59 -12.25 -16.01
C GLY A 105 -5.74 -11.08 -16.55
N GLU A 106 -5.13 -10.28 -15.68
CA GLU A 106 -4.34 -9.09 -15.99
C GLU A 106 -2.88 -9.27 -15.61
N LYS A 107 -1.98 -8.57 -16.30
CA LYS A 107 -0.56 -8.53 -15.94
C LYS A 107 -0.34 -7.67 -14.70
N ILE A 108 0.53 -8.14 -13.81
CA ILE A 108 0.87 -7.45 -12.57
C ILE A 108 2.08 -6.53 -12.80
N TYR A 109 1.88 -5.22 -12.71
CA TYR A 109 2.92 -4.21 -12.98
C TYR A 109 3.56 -3.61 -11.74
N GLY A 110 2.87 -3.68 -10.59
CA GLY A 110 3.28 -3.01 -9.36
C GLY A 110 3.60 -3.93 -8.21
N PHE A 111 4.50 -3.45 -7.33
CA PHE A 111 4.86 -4.12 -6.09
C PHE A 111 4.85 -3.15 -4.91
N ARG A 112 4.48 -3.66 -3.74
CA ARG A 112 4.71 -3.01 -2.45
C ARG A 112 5.22 -4.04 -1.46
N ALA A 113 6.37 -3.75 -0.84
CA ALA A 113 6.92 -4.61 0.21
C ALA A 113 6.04 -4.55 1.46
N PRO A 114 5.66 -5.71 2.05
CA PRO A 114 5.02 -5.77 3.35
C PRO A 114 5.77 -4.94 4.39
N PHE A 115 5.04 -4.31 5.32
CA PHE A 115 5.58 -3.46 6.38
C PHE A 115 6.39 -2.24 5.92
N PHE A 116 6.36 -1.87 4.63
CA PHE A 116 7.34 -0.93 4.06
C PHE A 116 8.77 -1.33 4.43
N SER A 117 9.06 -2.62 4.30
CA SER A 117 10.28 -3.25 4.83
C SER A 117 11.53 -3.05 3.97
N ILE A 118 11.46 -2.23 2.92
CA ILE A 118 12.68 -1.70 2.28
C ILE A 118 13.34 -0.71 3.23
N SER A 119 14.61 -0.96 3.50
CA SER A 119 15.48 -0.18 4.36
C SER A 119 16.83 0.06 3.67
N ARG A 120 17.72 0.83 4.28
CA ARG A 120 19.07 1.03 3.73
C ARG A 120 19.89 -0.24 3.64
N ASP A 121 19.58 -1.25 4.49
CA ASP A 121 20.35 -2.47 4.60
C ASP A 121 19.94 -3.55 3.58
N ASN A 122 18.82 -3.34 2.86
CA ASN A 122 18.30 -4.28 1.86
C ASN A 122 17.85 -3.62 0.55
N LEU A 123 18.45 -2.47 0.18
CA LEU A 123 18.17 -1.79 -1.09
C LEU A 123 18.48 -2.68 -2.31
N ASP A 124 19.37 -3.64 -2.17
CA ASP A 124 19.69 -4.64 -3.18
C ASP A 124 18.51 -5.61 -3.49
N SER A 125 17.42 -5.57 -2.73
CA SER A 125 16.15 -6.22 -3.08
C SER A 125 15.59 -5.70 -4.40
N PHE A 126 15.89 -4.46 -4.79
CA PHE A 126 15.46 -3.89 -6.07
C PHE A 126 16.07 -4.58 -7.29
N ASP A 127 17.21 -5.30 -7.15
CA ASP A 127 17.75 -6.16 -8.23
C ASP A 127 16.78 -7.28 -8.61
N ILE A 128 15.95 -7.73 -7.66
CA ILE A 128 14.93 -8.74 -7.91
C ILE A 128 13.63 -8.06 -8.36
N ILE A 129 13.15 -7.04 -7.64
CA ILE A 129 11.88 -6.37 -7.89
C ILE A 129 11.80 -5.86 -9.34
N LYS A 130 12.86 -5.22 -9.85
CA LYS A 130 12.92 -4.67 -11.22
C LYS A 130 12.79 -5.71 -12.34
N LYS A 131 13.06 -6.98 -12.07
CA LYS A 131 12.91 -8.06 -13.07
C LYS A 131 11.44 -8.32 -13.40
N TYR A 132 10.54 -8.07 -12.45
CA TYR A 132 9.14 -8.46 -12.50
C TYR A 132 8.18 -7.30 -12.63
N PHE A 133 8.52 -6.12 -12.10
CA PHE A 133 7.60 -4.99 -11.97
C PHE A 133 8.07 -3.75 -12.72
N LYS A 134 7.13 -2.86 -13.03
CA LYS A 134 7.36 -1.57 -13.66
C LYS A 134 7.40 -0.43 -12.66
N TYR A 135 6.69 -0.60 -11.53
CA TYR A 135 6.72 0.36 -10.43
C TYR A 135 6.74 -0.33 -9.08
N ASP A 136 7.23 0.39 -8.11
CA ASP A 136 7.31 0.00 -6.70
C ASP A 136 6.68 1.10 -5.83
N SER A 137 6.22 0.72 -4.66
CA SER A 137 5.70 1.65 -3.65
C SER A 137 6.11 1.22 -2.24
N SER A 138 7.38 0.87 -2.08
CA SER A 138 7.91 0.30 -0.83
C SER A 138 8.72 1.28 0.01
N ILE A 139 9.16 2.41 -0.58
CA ILE A 139 9.96 3.41 0.12
C ILE A 139 9.06 4.47 0.74
N PHE A 140 8.98 4.50 2.07
CA PHE A 140 8.28 5.55 2.79
C PHE A 140 9.29 6.62 3.25
N PRO A 141 9.21 7.88 2.77
CA PRO A 141 10.21 8.91 3.06
C PRO A 141 10.01 9.56 4.44
N VAL A 142 9.99 8.74 5.50
CA VAL A 142 9.77 9.14 6.90
C VAL A 142 10.83 8.55 7.82
N LYS A 143 10.91 9.06 9.03
CA LYS A 143 11.73 8.49 10.11
C LYS A 143 10.81 7.94 11.19
N THR A 144 10.66 6.62 11.26
CA THR A 144 9.93 5.95 12.32
C THR A 144 10.78 4.81 12.90
N PRO A 145 10.46 4.30 14.10
CA PRO A 145 11.16 3.14 14.66
C PRO A 145 10.94 1.84 13.87
N LEU A 146 9.86 1.76 13.06
CA LEU A 146 9.43 0.52 12.43
C LEU A 146 9.83 0.42 10.96
N TYR A 147 9.81 1.55 10.23
CA TYR A 147 10.06 1.62 8.79
C TYR A 147 10.43 3.05 8.36
N GLY A 148 10.87 3.16 7.11
CA GLY A 148 11.07 4.43 6.43
C GLY A 148 12.53 4.80 6.17
N ILE A 149 12.73 5.57 5.11
CA ILE A 149 14.02 6.14 4.70
C ILE A 149 13.85 7.65 4.58
N SER A 150 14.15 8.38 5.65
CA SER A 150 13.79 9.79 5.83
C SER A 150 14.31 10.77 4.78
N ASN A 151 15.41 10.44 4.11
CA ASN A 151 16.02 11.24 3.04
C ASN A 151 15.72 10.71 1.63
N ALA A 152 14.85 9.71 1.48
CA ALA A 152 14.36 9.29 0.17
C ALA A 152 13.54 10.42 -0.49
N PRO A 153 13.46 10.46 -1.83
CA PRO A 153 12.58 11.37 -2.53
C PRO A 153 11.12 11.23 -2.07
N ARG A 154 10.42 12.36 -1.97
CA ARG A 154 9.04 12.40 -1.41
C ARG A 154 7.95 12.27 -2.46
N PHE A 155 8.30 12.39 -3.72
CA PHE A 155 7.40 12.40 -4.87
C PHE A 155 7.75 11.26 -5.80
N PRO A 156 6.85 10.83 -6.68
CA PRO A 156 7.16 9.78 -7.64
C PRO A 156 8.44 10.09 -8.43
N TYR A 157 9.31 9.11 -8.54
CA TYR A 157 10.61 9.25 -9.23
C TYR A 157 11.05 7.93 -9.85
N LYS A 158 11.74 8.01 -10.97
CA LYS A 158 12.43 6.85 -11.56
C LYS A 158 13.79 6.67 -10.94
N PHE A 159 14.25 5.43 -10.84
CA PHE A 159 15.58 5.10 -10.31
C PHE A 159 16.17 3.85 -10.96
N SER A 160 17.51 3.70 -10.86
CA SER A 160 18.21 2.45 -11.14
C SER A 160 18.44 1.67 -9.85
N SER A 161 18.51 0.34 -9.94
CA SER A 161 18.72 -0.50 -8.75
C SER A 161 20.06 -0.26 -8.05
N GLU A 162 21.04 0.34 -8.72
CA GLU A 162 22.32 0.73 -8.10
C GLU A 162 22.19 1.98 -7.21
N SER A 163 21.22 2.86 -7.49
CA SER A 163 20.97 4.10 -6.74
C SER A 163 19.48 4.32 -6.46
N PRO A 164 18.83 3.45 -5.64
CA PRO A 164 17.36 3.46 -5.47
C PRO A 164 16.82 4.71 -4.77
N LEU A 165 17.67 5.52 -4.16
CA LEU A 165 17.28 6.73 -3.43
C LEU A 165 17.56 8.02 -4.22
N GLU A 166 17.92 7.90 -5.48
CA GLU A 166 18.24 9.02 -6.36
C GLU A 166 17.33 9.04 -7.58
N ASN A 167 16.82 10.22 -7.92
CA ASN A 167 16.02 10.37 -9.12
C ASN A 167 16.91 10.23 -10.37
N ASN A 168 16.63 9.21 -11.17
CA ASN A 168 17.25 8.98 -12.47
C ASN A 168 16.16 8.85 -13.54
N PRO A 169 15.93 9.87 -14.41
CA PRO A 169 14.90 9.81 -15.43
C PRO A 169 14.99 8.62 -16.39
N ASN A 170 16.19 8.02 -16.52
CA ASN A 170 16.44 6.83 -17.35
C ASN A 170 16.39 5.52 -16.54
N GLY A 171 15.99 5.61 -15.26
CA GLY A 171 15.87 4.45 -14.40
C GLY A 171 14.80 3.47 -14.86
N GLU A 172 15.01 2.20 -14.58
CA GLU A 172 14.16 1.10 -15.01
C GLU A 172 12.89 0.91 -14.15
N LEU A 173 12.86 1.46 -12.94
CA LEU A 173 11.74 1.31 -12.01
C LEU A 173 11.21 2.68 -11.56
N LEU A 174 9.89 2.79 -11.45
CA LEU A 174 9.22 3.97 -10.88
C LEU A 174 8.89 3.71 -9.42
N GLU A 175 9.42 4.52 -8.50
CA GLU A 175 8.98 4.54 -7.10
C GLU A 175 7.85 5.53 -6.90
N ILE A 176 6.82 5.10 -6.15
CA ILE A 176 5.65 5.93 -5.80
C ILE A 176 5.50 5.96 -4.27
N PRO A 177 6.16 6.91 -3.59
CA PRO A 177 6.16 6.96 -2.14
C PRO A 177 4.80 7.38 -1.56
N PRO A 178 4.43 6.89 -0.36
CA PRO A 178 3.27 7.41 0.37
C PRO A 178 3.40 8.91 0.68
N ALA A 179 2.25 9.60 0.66
CA ALA A 179 2.20 11.05 0.82
C ALA A 179 2.70 11.50 2.20
N THR A 180 3.59 12.48 2.19
CA THR A 180 4.12 13.13 3.39
C THR A 180 3.99 14.64 3.32
N LEU A 181 3.82 15.28 4.46
CA LEU A 181 3.88 16.73 4.62
C LEU A 181 5.23 17.13 5.22
N LYS A 182 6.02 17.93 4.50
CA LYS A 182 7.27 18.43 5.04
C LYS A 182 7.01 19.50 6.10
N ILE A 183 7.49 19.26 7.30
CA ILE A 183 7.45 20.19 8.43
C ILE A 183 8.85 20.75 8.64
N PRO A 184 9.06 22.08 8.60
CA PRO A 184 10.36 22.69 8.88
C PRO A 184 10.94 22.20 10.20
N LEU A 185 12.21 21.90 10.24
CA LEU A 185 12.97 21.41 11.40
C LEU A 185 12.56 20.05 11.95
N TYR A 186 11.39 19.49 11.56
CA TYR A 186 10.88 18.24 12.06
C TYR A 186 11.03 17.07 11.06
N GLY A 187 11.08 17.38 9.76
CA GLY A 187 11.16 16.36 8.70
C GLY A 187 9.84 16.09 8.02
N ASN A 188 9.63 14.85 7.59
CA ASN A 188 8.46 14.43 6.83
C ASN A 188 7.43 13.79 7.75
N LEU A 189 6.28 14.43 7.89
CA LEU A 189 5.11 13.89 8.61
C LEU A 189 4.30 13.02 7.66
N PRO A 190 4.06 11.73 7.97
CA PRO A 190 3.15 10.89 7.19
C PRO A 190 1.72 11.45 7.25
N ILE A 191 1.07 11.58 6.09
CA ILE A 191 -0.34 11.99 5.98
C ILE A 191 -1.19 10.96 5.25
N ALA A 192 -0.58 9.87 4.81
CA ALA A 192 -1.21 8.70 4.20
C ALA A 192 -1.03 7.47 5.08
N GLY A 193 -1.93 6.52 4.95
CA GLY A 193 -1.92 5.26 5.69
C GLY A 193 -3.02 5.16 6.74
N GLY A 194 -3.50 3.95 6.95
CA GLY A 194 -4.65 3.70 7.79
C GLY A 194 -4.50 4.17 9.23
N PHE A 195 -3.34 3.92 9.85
CA PHE A 195 -3.06 4.45 11.18
C PHE A 195 -3.10 5.99 11.21
N TYR A 196 -2.43 6.65 10.26
CA TYR A 196 -2.38 8.11 10.20
C TYR A 196 -3.74 8.72 9.87
N LEU A 197 -4.55 8.07 9.03
CA LEU A 197 -5.94 8.45 8.79
C LEU A 197 -6.73 8.47 10.10
N ARG A 198 -6.58 7.45 10.93
CA ARG A 198 -7.30 7.33 12.21
C ARG A 198 -6.74 8.28 13.28
N PHE A 199 -5.42 8.46 13.32
CA PHE A 199 -4.72 9.22 14.35
C PHE A 199 -4.74 10.74 14.13
N LEU A 200 -4.41 11.20 12.92
CA LEU A 200 -4.28 12.63 12.66
C LEU A 200 -5.65 13.34 12.55
N PRO A 201 -5.73 14.64 12.88
CA PRO A 201 -6.88 15.46 12.53
C PRO A 201 -7.12 15.45 11.02
N LEU A 202 -8.37 15.26 10.60
CA LEU A 202 -8.74 15.20 9.18
C LEU A 202 -8.38 16.50 8.43
N SER A 203 -8.49 17.64 9.10
CA SER A 203 -8.07 18.94 8.56
C SER A 203 -6.59 19.00 8.19
N LEU A 204 -5.72 18.37 8.99
CA LEU A 204 -4.29 18.31 8.72
C LEU A 204 -3.99 17.42 7.50
N ILE A 205 -4.67 16.27 7.37
CA ILE A 205 -4.54 15.39 6.21
C ILE A 205 -4.97 16.15 4.94
N LYS A 206 -6.16 16.78 4.97
CA LYS A 206 -6.67 17.58 3.85
C LYS A 206 -5.74 18.74 3.48
N TYR A 207 -5.20 19.43 4.47
CA TYR A 207 -4.21 20.50 4.26
C TYR A 207 -2.97 19.95 3.54
N GLY A 208 -2.46 18.79 3.98
CA GLY A 208 -1.29 18.16 3.37
C GLY A 208 -1.53 17.77 1.91
N ILE A 209 -2.67 17.13 1.60
CA ILE A 209 -3.04 16.75 0.22
C ILE A 209 -3.17 18.02 -0.65
N ASN A 210 -3.86 19.06 -0.16
CA ASN A 210 -3.99 20.33 -0.87
C ASN A 210 -2.63 20.98 -1.15
N LYS A 211 -1.71 20.91 -0.18
CA LYS A 211 -0.36 21.47 -0.34
C LYS A 211 0.44 20.74 -1.41
N LEU A 212 0.31 19.42 -1.50
CA LEU A 212 0.92 18.61 -2.56
C LEU A 212 0.31 18.95 -3.93
N ASN A 213 -1.02 19.01 -4.01
CA ASN A 213 -1.70 19.32 -5.27
C ASN A 213 -1.39 20.73 -5.80
N LYS A 214 -1.14 21.72 -4.90
CA LYS A 214 -0.71 23.08 -5.30
C LYS A 214 0.66 23.14 -5.97
N ILE A 215 1.52 22.15 -5.71
CA ILE A 215 2.83 22.02 -6.35
C ILE A 215 2.81 20.92 -7.43
N GLU A 216 1.62 20.57 -7.92
CA GLU A 216 1.38 19.58 -8.96
C GLU A 216 1.92 18.17 -8.66
N GLN A 217 2.09 17.85 -7.38
CA GLN A 217 2.52 16.51 -6.95
C GLN A 217 1.32 15.67 -6.49
N PRO A 218 1.23 14.40 -6.91
CA PRO A 218 0.19 13.50 -6.44
C PRO A 218 0.39 13.16 -4.96
N ALA A 219 -0.70 13.12 -4.22
CA ALA A 219 -0.72 12.47 -2.92
C ALA A 219 -1.07 10.99 -3.12
N MET A 220 -0.12 10.07 -2.88
CA MET A 220 -0.44 8.65 -2.81
C MET A 220 -0.96 8.33 -1.42
N PHE A 221 -2.21 7.89 -1.34
CA PHE A 221 -2.91 7.54 -0.12
C PHE A 221 -3.13 6.03 -0.05
N TYR A 222 -2.90 5.41 1.09
CA TYR A 222 -3.14 3.98 1.27
C TYR A 222 -3.93 3.69 2.54
N ILE A 223 -4.69 2.61 2.52
CA ILE A 223 -5.41 2.04 3.65
C ILE A 223 -5.38 0.51 3.57
N HIS A 224 -5.75 -0.13 4.69
CA HIS A 224 -6.00 -1.56 4.73
C HIS A 224 -7.49 -1.82 5.04
N PRO A 225 -8.06 -2.95 4.66
CA PRO A 225 -9.42 -3.34 5.04
C PRO A 225 -9.66 -3.26 6.55
N LYS A 226 -8.69 -3.68 7.36
CA LYS A 226 -8.72 -3.63 8.82
C LYS A 226 -8.90 -2.22 9.40
N ASP A 227 -8.50 -1.16 8.67
CA ASP A 227 -8.60 0.23 9.16
C ASP A 227 -10.04 0.76 9.26
N LEU A 228 -10.97 0.10 8.55
CA LEU A 228 -12.40 0.43 8.56
C LEU A 228 -13.23 -0.57 9.36
N ASP A 229 -12.61 -1.57 9.96
CA ASP A 229 -13.28 -2.65 10.70
C ASP A 229 -13.48 -2.28 12.18
N VAL A 230 -14.65 -1.78 12.50
CA VAL A 230 -15.02 -1.45 13.90
C VAL A 230 -15.14 -2.68 14.80
N ASN A 231 -15.29 -3.87 14.21
CA ASN A 231 -15.42 -5.16 14.89
C ASN A 231 -14.16 -6.03 14.78
N MET A 232 -13.00 -5.42 14.47
CA MET A 232 -11.74 -6.15 14.36
C MET A 232 -11.47 -6.93 15.64
N PRO A 233 -11.27 -8.26 15.55
CA PRO A 233 -10.98 -9.09 16.71
C PRO A 233 -9.68 -8.65 17.41
N LYS A 234 -9.66 -8.78 18.74
CA LYS A 234 -8.45 -8.50 19.50
C LYS A 234 -7.44 -9.63 19.34
N ILE A 235 -6.19 -9.26 19.13
CA ILE A 235 -5.01 -10.13 19.13
C ILE A 235 -4.12 -9.62 20.25
N ASP A 236 -3.76 -10.49 21.20
CA ASP A 236 -3.03 -10.10 22.42
C ASP A 236 -1.65 -9.49 22.14
N SER A 237 -0.99 -9.92 21.05
CA SER A 237 0.31 -9.38 20.65
C SER A 237 0.23 -8.02 19.94
N TYR A 238 -0.97 -7.55 19.57
CA TYR A 238 -1.13 -6.28 18.89
C TYR A 238 -1.17 -5.12 19.87
N SER A 239 -0.39 -4.07 19.56
CA SER A 239 -0.38 -2.85 20.36
C SER A 239 -1.62 -1.98 20.09
N TRP A 240 -1.85 -0.99 20.96
CA TRP A 240 -3.04 -0.12 20.96
C TRP A 240 -3.33 0.56 19.61
N ASN A 241 -2.31 0.87 18.80
CA ASN A 241 -2.44 1.57 17.52
C ASN A 241 -3.24 0.78 16.47
N TYR A 242 -3.28 -0.55 16.55
CA TYR A 242 -4.13 -1.37 15.69
C TYR A 242 -5.62 -1.05 15.89
N TYR A 243 -6.02 -0.79 17.11
CA TYR A 243 -7.42 -0.58 17.51
C TYR A 243 -7.81 0.89 17.66
N TYR A 244 -6.82 1.77 17.62
CA TYR A 244 -7.06 3.20 17.83
C TYR A 244 -8.03 3.77 16.80
N ASN A 245 -9.13 4.33 17.30
CA ASN A 245 -10.11 5.14 16.55
C ASN A 245 -10.71 4.47 15.29
N LEU A 246 -10.84 3.13 15.26
CA LEU A 246 -11.45 2.37 14.17
C LEU A 246 -12.86 2.89 13.83
N LYS A 247 -13.65 3.26 14.84
CA LYS A 247 -15.00 3.80 14.68
C LYS A 247 -15.11 5.02 13.76
N ASN A 248 -14.04 5.80 13.64
CA ASN A 248 -14.01 6.99 12.79
C ASN A 248 -13.28 6.75 11.45
N GLY A 249 -12.67 5.58 11.23
CA GLY A 249 -11.92 5.25 10.02
C GLY A 249 -12.75 5.44 8.76
N LYS A 250 -13.93 4.82 8.69
CA LYS A 250 -14.84 4.90 7.55
C LYS A 250 -15.24 6.35 7.22
N ASN A 251 -15.67 7.12 8.21
CA ASN A 251 -16.11 8.51 8.00
C ASN A 251 -14.96 9.41 7.52
N LYS A 252 -13.76 9.22 8.06
CA LYS A 252 -12.59 9.99 7.62
C LYS A 252 -12.18 9.60 6.20
N PHE A 253 -12.17 8.30 5.87
CA PHE A 253 -11.87 7.82 4.53
C PHE A 253 -12.88 8.35 3.51
N GLU A 254 -14.17 8.23 3.79
CA GLU A 254 -15.22 8.78 2.95
C GLU A 254 -15.04 10.29 2.72
N SER A 255 -14.67 11.03 3.77
CA SER A 255 -14.41 12.47 3.65
C SER A 255 -13.19 12.78 2.75
N ILE A 256 -12.17 11.91 2.70
CA ILE A 256 -11.03 12.06 1.77
C ILE A 256 -11.50 11.84 0.34
N LEU A 257 -12.23 10.75 0.06
CA LEU A 257 -12.77 10.46 -1.28
C LEU A 257 -13.69 11.56 -1.79
N LYS A 258 -14.52 12.12 -0.93
CA LYS A 258 -15.45 13.21 -1.28
C LYS A 258 -14.73 14.50 -1.68
N ASN A 259 -13.58 14.80 -1.10
CA ASN A 259 -12.92 16.11 -1.26
C ASN A 259 -11.79 16.13 -2.30
N PHE A 260 -11.28 14.97 -2.72
CA PHE A 260 -10.14 14.86 -3.63
C PHE A 260 -10.41 13.86 -4.74
N LYS A 261 -9.82 14.12 -5.90
CA LYS A 261 -9.85 13.18 -7.02
C LYS A 261 -8.69 12.20 -6.90
N PHE A 262 -9.00 10.92 -7.08
CA PHE A 262 -8.05 9.82 -7.07
C PHE A 262 -8.22 8.92 -8.28
N SER A 263 -7.17 8.19 -8.61
CA SER A 263 -7.17 7.08 -9.57
C SER A 263 -6.23 5.97 -9.11
N SER A 264 -6.27 4.82 -9.79
CA SER A 264 -5.25 3.77 -9.66
C SER A 264 -3.90 4.28 -10.18
N VAL A 265 -2.82 3.55 -9.85
CA VAL A 265 -1.49 3.82 -10.40
C VAL A 265 -1.48 3.54 -11.89
N ARG A 266 -2.08 2.41 -12.33
CA ARG A 266 -2.20 2.05 -13.73
C ARG A 266 -2.82 3.16 -14.57
N ASP A 267 -3.94 3.72 -14.12
CA ASP A 267 -4.64 4.79 -14.84
C ASP A 267 -3.83 6.08 -14.89
N ALA A 268 -3.10 6.40 -13.81
CA ALA A 268 -2.33 7.63 -13.73
C ALA A 268 -1.04 7.61 -14.58
N TYR A 269 -0.43 6.42 -14.77
CA TYR A 269 0.86 6.26 -15.45
C TYR A 269 0.76 5.46 -16.76
N SER A 270 -0.43 4.99 -17.14
CA SER A 270 -0.70 4.27 -18.41
C SER A 270 0.16 3.00 -18.59
N PHE A 271 0.20 2.16 -17.56
CA PHE A 271 0.86 0.85 -17.61
C PHE A 271 0.03 -0.20 -18.34
#